data_dc354210440c58f66e663f6c93784545
#
_entry.id   dc354210440c58f66e663f6c93784545
#
_cell.length_a   1.000
_cell.length_b   1.000
_cell.length_c   1.000
_cell.angle_alpha   90.00
_cell.angle_beta   90.00
_cell.angle_gamma   90.00
#
_symmetry.space_group_name_H-M   'P 1'
#
loop_
_entity.id
_entity.type
_entity.pdbx_description
1 polymer ?
#
loop_
_entity_poly.entity_id
_entity_poly.type
_entity_poly.pdbx_seq_one_letter_code
_entity_poly.pdbx_strand_id
1 'polypeptide(L)'
;TLQNINGCDSTVTLTLNVNPNVASTQTIILCQGVLPYSWNSQSLNAAGTYQATLQNVNGCDSTITLTLNVNPNVTSTQTITICQGALPYSWNTQSLTAAGTYQTTLTNVNGCDSTVTLTLNVNPNVTSTQNITICQNSLPYSWNSQSLTAAGTYQATLPNVNGCDSTITLTLNVNPNVTATENITICEGQ
;
A
#
# COMPACT_ATOMS: atom_id res chain seq x y z
N THR A 1 58.85 -35.73 48.85
CA THR A 1 58.77 -37.06 49.52
C THR A 1 58.18 -36.87 50.91
N LEU A 2 57.21 -37.66 51.25
CA LEU A 2 56.66 -37.76 52.62
C LEU A 2 57.20 -39.00 53.26
N GLN A 3 57.57 -38.93 54.58
CA GLN A 3 57.94 -40.11 55.29
C GLN A 3 56.70 -40.86 55.76
N ASN A 4 56.73 -42.20 55.65
CA ASN A 4 55.70 -43.07 56.26
C ASN A 4 55.93 -43.19 57.76
N ILE A 5 55.02 -43.87 58.48
CA ILE A 5 55.08 -43.97 59.92
C ILE A 5 56.32 -44.76 60.45
N ASN A 6 57.03 -45.45 59.55
CA ASN A 6 58.27 -46.19 59.84
C ASN A 6 59.55 -45.42 59.45
N GLY A 7 59.42 -44.13 59.09
CA GLY A 7 60.50 -43.23 58.67
C GLY A 7 61.09 -43.51 57.30
N CYS A 8 60.42 -44.29 56.45
CA CYS A 8 60.87 -44.55 55.08
C CYS A 8 60.25 -43.51 54.09
N ASP A 9 61.04 -43.17 53.10
CA ASP A 9 60.54 -42.24 52.02
C ASP A 9 59.39 -42.87 51.27
N SER A 10 58.30 -42.11 51.11
CA SER A 10 57.14 -42.47 50.32
C SER A 10 57.00 -41.49 49.15
N THR A 11 56.75 -42.03 47.98
CA THR A 11 56.46 -41.24 46.80
C THR A 11 54.96 -41.09 46.68
N VAL A 12 54.50 -39.85 46.69
CA VAL A 12 53.10 -39.50 46.33
C VAL A 12 53.06 -38.98 44.90
N THR A 13 52.35 -39.68 44.06
CA THR A 13 52.14 -39.24 42.67
C THR A 13 50.79 -38.56 42.61
N LEU A 14 50.75 -37.27 42.19
CA LEU A 14 49.54 -36.54 41.86
C LEU A 14 49.36 -36.59 40.35
N THR A 15 48.23 -37.12 39.88
CA THR A 15 47.80 -36.99 38.51
C THR A 15 46.79 -35.89 38.45
N LEU A 16 47.13 -34.76 37.79
CA LEU A 16 46.25 -33.62 37.58
C LEU A 16 45.62 -33.75 36.18
N ASN A 17 44.31 -33.92 36.10
CA ASN A 17 43.56 -33.83 34.88
C ASN A 17 42.93 -32.43 34.81
N VAL A 18 43.22 -31.70 33.73
CA VAL A 18 42.68 -30.37 33.49
C VAL A 18 41.62 -30.47 32.37
N ASN A 19 40.38 -30.23 32.72
CA ASN A 19 39.30 -30.14 31.75
C ASN A 19 39.34 -28.76 31.07
N PRO A 20 39.36 -28.69 29.73
CA PRO A 20 39.41 -27.41 29.02
C PRO A 20 38.08 -26.67 29.10
N ASN A 21 38.14 -25.36 29.12
CA ASN A 21 36.98 -24.50 28.81
C ASN A 21 36.65 -24.62 27.33
N VAL A 22 35.36 -24.59 26.99
CA VAL A 22 34.86 -24.67 25.62
C VAL A 22 34.29 -23.32 25.21
N ALA A 23 34.62 -22.89 24.00
CA ALA A 23 34.00 -21.72 23.38
C ALA A 23 33.14 -22.17 22.22
N SER A 24 31.94 -21.62 22.11
CA SER A 24 31.04 -21.86 20.99
C SER A 24 30.43 -20.55 20.47
N THR A 25 30.06 -20.55 19.19
CA THR A 25 29.43 -19.41 18.55
C THR A 25 28.10 -19.83 17.98
N GLN A 26 27.12 -18.92 18.06
CA GLN A 26 25.78 -19.08 17.51
C GLN A 26 25.42 -17.82 16.73
N THR A 27 24.74 -17.97 15.59
CA THR A 27 24.18 -16.84 14.85
C THR A 27 22.67 -17.02 14.77
N ILE A 28 21.95 -15.97 15.13
CA ILE A 28 20.49 -15.92 15.04
C ILE A 28 20.11 -14.70 14.18
N ILE A 29 19.16 -14.89 13.27
CA ILE A 29 18.58 -13.85 12.44
C ILE A 29 17.09 -13.81 12.78
N LEU A 30 16.59 -12.62 13.12
CA LEU A 30 15.17 -12.44 13.41
C LEU A 30 14.68 -11.07 12.88
N CYS A 31 13.36 -10.90 12.90
CA CYS A 31 12.76 -9.66 12.51
C CYS A 31 12.66 -8.68 13.68
N GLN A 32 12.73 -7.38 13.42
CA GLN A 32 12.67 -6.33 14.43
C GLN A 32 11.43 -6.43 15.33
N GLY A 33 10.30 -6.91 14.80
CA GLY A 33 9.07 -7.10 15.57
C GLY A 33 9.11 -8.24 16.60
N VAL A 34 10.17 -9.07 16.61
CA VAL A 34 10.35 -10.17 17.56
C VAL A 34 11.13 -9.72 18.81
N LEU A 35 11.72 -8.53 18.78
CA LEU A 35 12.41 -7.95 19.93
C LEU A 35 11.42 -7.55 21.05
N PRO A 36 11.82 -7.69 22.34
CA PRO A 36 13.09 -8.19 22.82
C PRO A 36 13.24 -9.72 22.69
N TYR A 37 14.42 -10.19 22.31
CA TYR A 37 14.73 -11.63 22.24
C TYR A 37 15.36 -12.13 23.54
N SER A 38 14.80 -13.19 24.11
CA SER A 38 15.31 -13.80 25.34
C SER A 38 16.39 -14.84 25.04
N TRP A 39 17.60 -14.64 25.57
CA TRP A 39 18.72 -15.55 25.41
C TRP A 39 19.52 -15.68 26.72
N ASN A 40 19.66 -16.92 27.23
CA ASN A 40 20.39 -17.20 28.48
C ASN A 40 20.06 -16.22 29.62
N SER A 41 18.76 -16.03 29.91
CA SER A 41 18.23 -15.08 30.90
C SER A 41 18.53 -13.59 30.63
N GLN A 42 19.08 -13.24 29.47
CA GLN A 42 19.27 -11.87 29.00
C GLN A 42 18.12 -11.47 28.07
N SER A 43 17.69 -10.23 28.15
CA SER A 43 16.70 -9.64 27.25
C SER A 43 17.41 -8.74 26.25
N LEU A 44 17.51 -9.19 25.00
CA LEU A 44 18.28 -8.55 23.95
C LEU A 44 17.34 -7.66 23.12
N ASN A 45 17.60 -6.34 23.12
CA ASN A 45 16.72 -5.34 22.49
C ASN A 45 17.23 -4.87 21.12
N ALA A 46 18.42 -5.31 20.68
CA ALA A 46 19.03 -4.86 19.44
C ALA A 46 19.90 -5.95 18.81
N ALA A 47 20.27 -5.76 17.55
CA ALA A 47 21.32 -6.53 16.90
C ALA A 47 22.66 -6.30 17.63
N GLY A 48 23.51 -7.35 17.68
CA GLY A 48 24.80 -7.24 18.34
C GLY A 48 25.42 -8.59 18.63
N THR A 49 26.58 -8.54 19.28
CA THR A 49 27.29 -9.73 19.79
C THR A 49 27.15 -9.77 21.31
N TYR A 50 26.65 -10.88 21.82
CA TYR A 50 26.36 -11.11 23.22
C TYR A 50 27.11 -12.33 23.70
N GLN A 51 27.50 -12.34 24.96
CA GLN A 51 28.20 -13.46 25.56
C GLN A 51 27.48 -13.95 26.82
N ALA A 52 27.52 -15.24 27.01
CA ALA A 52 27.08 -15.88 28.24
C ALA A 52 28.11 -16.95 28.68
N THR A 53 28.31 -17.06 29.97
CA THR A 53 29.14 -18.11 30.56
C THR A 53 28.22 -19.19 31.12
N LEU A 54 28.40 -20.42 30.66
CA LEU A 54 27.66 -21.59 31.11
C LEU A 54 28.66 -22.66 31.57
N GLN A 55 28.28 -23.48 32.52
CA GLN A 55 29.09 -24.64 32.91
C GLN A 55 28.90 -25.74 31.86
N ASN A 56 30.02 -26.33 31.43
CA ASN A 56 30.00 -27.50 30.58
C ASN A 56 29.71 -28.78 31.41
N VAL A 57 29.61 -29.92 30.75
CA VAL A 57 29.33 -31.23 31.39
C VAL A 57 30.34 -31.65 32.44
N ASN A 58 31.55 -31.10 32.44
CA ASN A 58 32.63 -31.34 33.39
C ASN A 58 32.68 -30.29 34.52
N GLY A 59 31.70 -29.38 34.59
CA GLY A 59 31.63 -28.32 35.59
C GLY A 59 32.58 -27.12 35.33
N CYS A 60 33.25 -27.08 34.16
CA CYS A 60 34.14 -25.97 33.81
C CYS A 60 33.35 -24.86 33.05
N ASP A 61 33.75 -23.62 33.26
CA ASP A 61 33.13 -22.48 32.58
C ASP A 61 33.38 -22.54 31.06
N SER A 62 32.31 -22.37 30.32
CA SER A 62 32.31 -22.32 28.84
C SER A 62 31.67 -21.03 28.37
N THR A 63 32.27 -20.38 27.39
CA THR A 63 31.75 -19.13 26.83
C THR A 63 30.97 -19.40 25.54
N ILE A 64 29.71 -18.97 25.51
CA ILE A 64 28.89 -18.96 24.30
C ILE A 64 28.79 -17.52 23.80
N THR A 65 29.10 -17.31 22.52
CA THR A 65 28.97 -16.02 21.85
C THR A 65 27.82 -16.11 20.86
N LEU A 66 26.83 -15.24 21.04
CA LEU A 66 25.70 -15.07 20.09
C LEU A 66 25.95 -13.83 19.21
N THR A 67 25.88 -14.01 17.91
CA THR A 67 25.70 -12.92 16.95
C THR A 67 24.22 -12.83 16.60
N LEU A 68 23.56 -11.77 17.08
CA LEU A 68 22.15 -11.51 16.82
C LEU A 68 22.03 -10.51 15.67
N ASN A 69 21.48 -10.95 14.53
CA ASN A 69 21.15 -10.13 13.39
C ASN A 69 19.65 -9.81 13.39
N VAL A 70 19.31 -8.56 13.21
CA VAL A 70 17.92 -8.10 13.22
C VAL A 70 17.58 -7.46 11.87
N ASN A 71 16.68 -8.09 11.14
CA ASN A 71 16.15 -7.55 9.90
C ASN A 71 15.09 -6.49 10.23
N PRO A 72 15.19 -5.27 9.67
CA PRO A 72 14.22 -4.22 9.94
C PRO A 72 12.87 -4.53 9.29
N ASN A 73 11.80 -4.07 9.91
CA ASN A 73 10.52 -3.92 9.25
C ASN A 73 10.63 -2.75 8.26
N VAL A 74 10.07 -2.91 7.06
CA VAL A 74 10.09 -1.88 6.01
C VAL A 74 8.70 -1.26 5.91
N THR A 75 8.66 0.06 5.75
CA THR A 75 7.44 0.78 5.42
C THR A 75 7.55 1.34 4.01
N SER A 76 6.50 1.23 3.23
CA SER A 76 6.41 1.84 1.92
C SER A 76 5.09 2.58 1.75
N THR A 77 5.10 3.62 0.92
CA THR A 77 3.91 4.40 0.60
C THR A 77 3.70 4.43 -0.91
N GLN A 78 2.45 4.36 -1.32
CA GLN A 78 2.03 4.44 -2.70
C GLN A 78 0.85 5.42 -2.81
N THR A 79 0.83 6.23 -3.86
CA THR A 79 -0.32 7.09 -4.17
C THR A 79 -0.87 6.70 -5.54
N ILE A 80 -2.16 6.44 -5.60
CA ILE A 80 -2.88 6.11 -6.83
C ILE A 80 -4.04 7.07 -6.97
N THR A 81 -4.26 7.55 -8.19
CA THR A 81 -5.41 8.38 -8.54
C THR A 81 -6.22 7.67 -9.61
N ILE A 82 -7.51 7.49 -9.38
CA ILE A 82 -8.45 6.86 -10.30
C ILE A 82 -9.68 7.74 -10.51
N CYS A 83 -10.46 7.43 -11.53
CA CYS A 83 -11.78 8.01 -11.72
C CYS A 83 -12.83 7.30 -10.88
N GLN A 84 -13.89 7.99 -10.47
CA GLN A 84 -14.99 7.43 -9.68
C GLN A 84 -15.62 6.19 -10.33
N GLY A 85 -15.69 6.15 -11.66
CA GLY A 85 -16.21 5.00 -12.41
C GLY A 85 -15.33 3.76 -12.37
N ALA A 86 -14.09 3.87 -11.89
CA ALA A 86 -13.16 2.74 -11.71
C ALA A 86 -13.25 2.10 -10.33
N LEU A 87 -14.16 2.54 -9.47
CA LEU A 87 -14.47 1.90 -8.21
C LEU A 87 -15.40 0.67 -8.43
N PRO A 88 -15.24 -0.40 -7.63
CA PRO A 88 -14.25 -0.57 -6.56
C PRO A 88 -12.85 -0.87 -7.10
N TYR A 89 -11.83 -0.31 -6.45
CA TYR A 89 -10.42 -0.54 -6.79
C TYR A 89 -9.86 -1.73 -6.00
N SER A 90 -9.30 -2.72 -6.68
CA SER A 90 -8.67 -3.88 -6.05
C SER A 90 -7.23 -3.59 -5.67
N TRP A 91 -6.90 -3.74 -4.38
CA TRP A 91 -5.55 -3.57 -3.86
C TRP A 91 -5.25 -4.60 -2.77
N ASN A 92 -4.21 -5.42 -3.01
CA ASN A 92 -3.77 -6.45 -2.05
C ASN A 92 -4.94 -7.24 -1.42
N THR A 93 -5.79 -7.85 -2.24
CA THR A 93 -6.99 -8.61 -1.85
C THR A 93 -8.12 -7.78 -1.21
N GLN A 94 -7.95 -6.47 -1.03
CA GLN A 94 -8.97 -5.56 -0.54
C GLN A 94 -9.73 -4.94 -1.72
N SER A 95 -11.02 -4.74 -1.55
CA SER A 95 -11.88 -4.04 -2.51
C SER A 95 -12.22 -2.66 -1.93
N LEU A 96 -11.59 -1.62 -2.49
CA LEU A 96 -11.67 -0.26 -1.98
C LEU A 96 -12.79 0.48 -2.72
N THR A 97 -13.78 0.96 -1.98
CA THR A 97 -14.99 1.59 -2.54
C THR A 97 -14.98 3.11 -2.47
N ALA A 98 -13.97 3.72 -1.85
CA ALA A 98 -13.85 5.17 -1.68
C ALA A 98 -12.40 5.63 -1.70
N ALA A 99 -12.19 6.96 -1.85
CA ALA A 99 -10.91 7.59 -1.58
C ALA A 99 -10.53 7.42 -0.10
N GLY A 100 -9.23 7.32 0.17
CA GLY A 100 -8.76 7.16 1.55
C GLY A 100 -7.34 6.64 1.65
N THR A 101 -6.89 6.45 2.88
CA THR A 101 -5.61 5.82 3.19
C THR A 101 -5.86 4.42 3.72
N TYR A 102 -5.23 3.45 3.07
CA TYR A 102 -5.38 2.03 3.35
C TYR A 102 -4.02 1.43 3.68
N GLN A 103 -4.02 0.46 4.57
CA GLN A 103 -2.79 -0.21 4.97
C GLN A 103 -2.94 -1.73 4.85
N THR A 104 -1.85 -2.37 4.52
CA THR A 104 -1.71 -3.82 4.54
C THR A 104 -0.32 -4.20 5.01
N THR A 105 -0.22 -5.38 5.60
CA THR A 105 1.06 -5.97 5.99
C THR A 105 1.43 -7.03 4.97
N LEU A 106 2.63 -6.92 4.44
CA LEU A 106 3.22 -7.89 3.51
C LEU A 106 4.55 -8.38 4.05
N THR A 107 4.86 -9.63 3.80
CA THR A 107 6.16 -10.21 4.15
C THR A 107 7.21 -9.74 3.14
N ASN A 108 8.30 -9.14 3.61
CA ASN A 108 9.40 -8.69 2.77
C ASN A 108 10.33 -9.85 2.35
N VAL A 109 11.36 -9.56 1.55
CA VAL A 109 12.32 -10.56 1.04
C VAL A 109 13.11 -11.29 2.13
N ASN A 110 13.18 -10.73 3.34
CA ASN A 110 13.84 -11.32 4.50
C ASN A 110 12.87 -12.09 5.42
N GLY A 111 11.61 -12.26 5.00
CA GLY A 111 10.59 -12.93 5.78
C GLY A 111 9.99 -12.10 6.90
N CYS A 112 10.27 -10.79 6.96
CA CYS A 112 9.77 -9.89 8.00
C CYS A 112 8.55 -9.11 7.52
N ASP A 113 7.64 -8.81 8.45
CA ASP A 113 6.45 -8.02 8.15
C ASP A 113 6.81 -6.58 7.78
N SER A 114 6.21 -6.12 6.71
CA SER A 114 6.39 -4.77 6.18
C SER A 114 5.03 -4.13 5.99
N THR A 115 4.90 -2.87 6.40
CA THR A 115 3.67 -2.12 6.24
C THR A 115 3.68 -1.36 4.91
N VAL A 116 2.69 -1.62 4.07
CA VAL A 116 2.45 -0.85 2.85
C VAL A 116 1.22 0.03 3.05
N THR A 117 1.38 1.32 2.78
CA THR A 117 0.30 2.31 2.88
C THR A 117 -0.04 2.82 1.48
N LEU A 118 -1.31 2.71 1.10
CA LEU A 118 -1.87 3.28 -0.12
C LEU A 118 -2.68 4.53 0.21
N THR A 119 -2.40 5.64 -0.48
CA THR A 119 -3.31 6.78 -0.58
C THR A 119 -4.06 6.66 -1.91
N LEU A 120 -5.34 6.36 -1.85
CA LEU A 120 -6.23 6.28 -3.01
C LEU A 120 -6.96 7.60 -3.18
N ASN A 121 -6.68 8.30 -4.28
CA ASN A 121 -7.41 9.49 -4.70
C ASN A 121 -8.45 9.10 -5.74
N VAL A 122 -9.65 9.65 -5.63
CA VAL A 122 -10.75 9.39 -6.57
C VAL A 122 -11.23 10.71 -7.15
N ASN A 123 -11.02 10.88 -8.44
CA ASN A 123 -11.54 12.03 -9.19
C ASN A 123 -13.03 11.80 -9.48
N PRO A 124 -13.91 12.75 -9.13
CA PRO A 124 -15.34 12.60 -9.37
C PRO A 124 -15.66 12.69 -10.86
N ASN A 125 -16.71 11.98 -11.27
CA ASN A 125 -17.39 12.26 -12.54
C ASN A 125 -18.18 13.57 -12.39
N VAL A 126 -18.13 14.41 -13.40
CA VAL A 126 -18.85 15.69 -13.42
C VAL A 126 -20.07 15.58 -14.32
N THR A 127 -21.18 16.14 -13.87
CA THR A 127 -22.39 16.29 -14.70
C THR A 127 -22.65 17.76 -14.95
N SER A 128 -23.02 18.11 -16.18
CA SER A 128 -23.43 19.47 -16.54
C SER A 128 -24.68 19.43 -17.41
N THR A 129 -25.44 20.52 -17.36
CA THR A 129 -26.63 20.68 -18.17
C THR A 129 -26.50 21.93 -19.07
N GLN A 130 -26.99 21.82 -20.28
CA GLN A 130 -27.00 22.88 -21.28
C GLN A 130 -28.42 23.01 -21.86
N ASN A 131 -28.93 24.23 -21.98
CA ASN A 131 -30.21 24.53 -22.64
C ASN A 131 -29.94 25.36 -23.87
N ILE A 132 -30.39 24.88 -25.03
CA ILE A 132 -30.27 25.60 -26.31
C ILE A 132 -31.65 25.66 -26.95
N THR A 133 -31.97 26.84 -27.51
CA THR A 133 -33.20 27.07 -28.27
C THR A 133 -32.81 27.50 -29.68
N ILE A 134 -33.33 26.80 -30.68
CA ILE A 134 -33.10 27.10 -32.11
C ILE A 134 -34.43 27.24 -32.86
N CYS A 135 -34.37 27.78 -34.07
CA CYS A 135 -35.52 27.77 -35.00
C CYS A 135 -35.58 26.42 -35.74
N GLN A 136 -36.76 26.01 -36.16
CA GLN A 136 -36.99 24.74 -36.86
C GLN A 136 -36.15 24.57 -38.15
N ASN A 137 -35.87 25.66 -38.86
CA ASN A 137 -35.05 25.65 -40.08
C ASN A 137 -33.54 25.53 -39.79
N SER A 138 -33.12 25.55 -38.51
CA SER A 138 -31.74 25.29 -38.08
C SER A 138 -31.47 23.84 -37.77
N LEU A 139 -32.43 22.96 -37.98
CA LEU A 139 -32.26 21.53 -37.92
C LEU A 139 -31.63 20.98 -39.22
N PRO A 140 -30.78 19.93 -39.15
CA PRO A 140 -30.33 19.27 -37.94
C PRO A 140 -29.27 20.10 -37.17
N TYR A 141 -29.35 20.09 -35.83
CA TYR A 141 -28.39 20.76 -34.96
C TYR A 141 -27.23 19.84 -34.61
N SER A 142 -26.00 20.27 -34.86
CA SER A 142 -24.80 19.49 -34.53
C SER A 142 -24.35 19.77 -33.12
N TRP A 143 -24.25 18.72 -32.29
CA TRP A 143 -23.82 18.80 -30.91
C TRP A 143 -22.98 17.57 -30.52
N ASN A 144 -21.73 17.80 -30.09
CA ASN A 144 -20.79 16.71 -29.66
C ASN A 144 -20.79 15.54 -30.67
N SER A 145 -20.58 15.82 -31.96
CA SER A 145 -20.59 14.85 -33.06
C SER A 145 -21.93 14.11 -33.29
N GLN A 146 -23.00 14.53 -32.63
CA GLN A 146 -24.35 14.03 -32.86
C GLN A 146 -25.11 15.02 -33.77
N SER A 147 -25.93 14.50 -34.68
CA SER A 147 -26.82 15.30 -35.55
C SER A 147 -28.25 15.19 -35.01
N LEU A 148 -28.71 16.24 -34.36
CA LEU A 148 -29.99 16.27 -33.67
C LEU A 148 -31.07 16.81 -34.60
N THR A 149 -32.10 16.01 -34.88
CA THR A 149 -33.14 16.30 -35.85
C THR A 149 -34.45 16.81 -35.23
N ALA A 150 -34.55 16.83 -33.90
CA ALA A 150 -35.77 17.24 -33.19
C ALA A 150 -35.43 17.90 -31.85
N ALA A 151 -36.43 18.56 -31.25
CA ALA A 151 -36.36 18.95 -29.84
C ALA A 151 -36.28 17.72 -28.94
N GLY A 152 -35.56 17.83 -27.82
CA GLY A 152 -35.40 16.71 -26.89
C GLY A 152 -34.25 16.89 -25.90
N THR A 153 -34.06 15.87 -25.09
CA THR A 153 -32.93 15.79 -24.16
C THR A 153 -31.93 14.78 -24.69
N TYR A 154 -30.69 15.22 -24.83
CA TYR A 154 -29.58 14.46 -25.39
C TYR A 154 -28.43 14.40 -24.39
N GLN A 155 -27.69 13.33 -24.41
CA GLN A 155 -26.53 13.15 -23.54
C GLN A 155 -25.28 12.85 -24.36
N ALA A 156 -24.16 13.37 -23.86
CA ALA A 156 -22.83 13.03 -24.36
C ALA A 156 -21.89 12.79 -23.18
N THR A 157 -20.98 11.84 -23.34
CA THR A 157 -19.91 11.58 -22.38
C THR A 157 -18.61 12.12 -22.94
N LEU A 158 -17.97 13.00 -22.20
CA LEU A 158 -16.70 13.62 -22.56
C LEU A 158 -15.72 13.51 -21.37
N PRO A 159 -14.41 13.35 -21.63
CA PRO A 159 -13.43 13.40 -20.57
C PRO A 159 -13.36 14.81 -19.96
N ASN A 160 -13.34 14.90 -18.64
CA ASN A 160 -13.10 16.15 -17.92
C ASN A 160 -11.60 16.49 -17.88
N VAL A 161 -11.22 17.57 -17.19
CA VAL A 161 -9.82 18.02 -17.06
C VAL A 161 -8.90 17.01 -16.38
N ASN A 162 -9.46 16.05 -15.64
CA ASN A 162 -8.74 14.97 -14.98
C ASN A 162 -8.76 13.66 -15.80
N GLY A 163 -9.27 13.69 -17.02
CA GLY A 163 -9.41 12.53 -17.89
C GLY A 163 -10.53 11.56 -17.51
N CYS A 164 -11.40 11.94 -16.56
CA CYS A 164 -12.53 11.10 -16.13
C CYS A 164 -13.78 11.43 -16.94
N ASP A 165 -14.59 10.41 -17.20
CA ASP A 165 -15.84 10.56 -17.95
C ASP A 165 -16.81 11.51 -17.23
N SER A 166 -17.32 12.47 -17.98
CA SER A 166 -18.29 13.45 -17.52
C SER A 166 -19.49 13.45 -18.45
N THR A 167 -20.69 13.49 -17.88
CA THR A 167 -21.92 13.49 -18.65
C THR A 167 -22.42 14.91 -18.84
N ILE A 168 -22.61 15.33 -20.09
CA ILE A 168 -23.27 16.56 -20.43
C ILE A 168 -24.67 16.24 -20.95
N THR A 169 -25.68 16.90 -20.39
CA THR A 169 -27.08 16.76 -20.81
C THR A 169 -27.52 18.06 -21.51
N LEU A 170 -27.88 17.94 -22.77
CA LEU A 170 -28.45 19.03 -23.54
C LEU A 170 -29.98 18.93 -23.58
N THR A 171 -30.68 20.02 -23.25
CA THR A 171 -32.08 20.20 -23.58
C THR A 171 -32.15 21.09 -24.80
N LEU A 172 -32.53 20.53 -25.96
CA LEU A 172 -32.70 21.23 -27.21
C LEU A 172 -34.18 21.62 -27.39
N ASN A 173 -34.46 22.91 -27.41
CA ASN A 173 -35.78 23.47 -27.71
C ASN A 173 -35.80 23.93 -29.17
N VAL A 174 -36.88 23.63 -29.87
CA VAL A 174 -37.06 24.03 -31.29
C VAL A 174 -38.33 24.85 -31.42
N ASN A 175 -38.16 26.12 -31.77
CA ASN A 175 -39.29 27.00 -32.08
C ASN A 175 -39.80 26.72 -33.49
N PRO A 176 -41.10 26.55 -33.69
CA PRO A 176 -41.68 26.35 -35.02
C PRO A 176 -41.53 27.60 -35.89
N ASN A 177 -41.44 27.39 -37.20
CA ASN A 177 -41.54 28.49 -38.14
C ASN A 177 -42.97 29.04 -38.14
N VAL A 178 -43.11 30.34 -38.14
CA VAL A 178 -44.40 31.03 -38.24
C VAL A 178 -44.51 31.57 -39.63
N THR A 179 -45.59 31.29 -40.29
CA THR A 179 -45.97 31.92 -41.57
C THR A 179 -47.05 32.98 -41.33
N ALA A 180 -46.81 34.18 -41.74
CA ALA A 180 -47.83 35.23 -41.76
C ALA A 180 -48.27 35.45 -43.21
N THR A 181 -49.59 35.51 -43.45
CA THR A 181 -50.16 35.91 -44.72
C THR A 181 -50.76 37.31 -44.56
N GLU A 182 -50.31 38.25 -45.40
CA GLU A 182 -50.86 39.56 -45.46
C GLU A 182 -51.75 39.66 -46.74
N ASN A 183 -53.02 39.96 -46.55
CA ASN A 183 -53.94 40.20 -47.67
C ASN A 183 -54.01 41.74 -47.92
N ILE A 184 -53.47 42.17 -49.04
CA ILE A 184 -53.54 43.55 -49.46
C ILE A 184 -54.65 43.64 -50.49
N THR A 185 -55.66 44.48 -50.24
CA THR A 185 -56.70 44.79 -51.19
C THR A 185 -56.41 46.19 -51.73
N ILE A 186 -56.24 46.29 -53.03
CA ILE A 186 -56.06 47.56 -53.74
C ILE A 186 -57.28 47.81 -54.63
N CYS A 187 -57.67 49.09 -54.84
CA CYS A 187 -58.67 49.46 -55.77
C CYS A 187 -58.10 49.52 -57.18
N GLU A 188 -58.91 49.16 -58.20
CA GLU A 188 -58.50 49.24 -59.57
C GLU A 188 -58.24 50.73 -59.91
N GLY A 189 -56.98 51.08 -60.30
CA GLY A 189 -56.62 52.44 -60.74
C GLY A 189 -55.72 53.21 -59.77
N GLN A 190 -55.13 52.63 -58.69
CA GLN A 190 -54.06 53.23 -57.91
C GLN A 190 -52.69 52.52 -58.08
#